data_4a66037e22c5a0fbdc8199a0645ede98
#
_entry.id   4a66037e22c5a0fbdc8199a0645ede98
#
_cell.length_a   1.000
_cell.length_b   1.000
_cell.length_c   1.000
_cell.angle_alpha   90.00
_cell.angle_beta   90.00
_cell.angle_gamma   90.00
#
_symmetry.space_group_name_H-M   'P 1'
#
loop_
_entity.id
_entity.type
_entity.pdbx_description
1 polymer ?
#
loop_
_entity_poly.entity_id
_entity_poly.type
_entity_poly.pdbx_seq_one_letter_code
_entity_poly.pdbx_strand_id
1 'polypeptide(L)'
;EPDYVKALAELCAEKDWLLLADEVQTGVGRTGSLFAFQQYGILPDAVSFAKGIAGGLPMSGILANEKCRNVLGPGTHATTFGANPVCAAAGLVVQETLSDAFLEEIKAKGAYLREGIESLALPCFDRTRGLGLMIGIEVKDGFTNKDIANRLIENGLLVLTAGPGMRLLPPLVITKEEMDQGLEIMRKVLA
;
A
#
# COMPACT_ATOMS: atom_id res chain seq x y z
N GLU A 1 13.91 -1.42 0.89
CA GLU A 1 14.98 -1.22 1.88
C GLU A 1 15.15 0.28 2.12
N PRO A 2 15.12 0.75 3.40
CA PRO A 2 15.21 2.18 3.75
C PRO A 2 16.47 2.85 3.20
N ASP A 3 17.61 2.20 3.29
CA ASP A 3 18.89 2.76 2.84
C ASP A 3 18.92 2.98 1.32
N TYR A 4 18.31 2.08 0.55
CA TYR A 4 18.16 2.27 -0.90
C TYR A 4 17.35 3.53 -1.24
N VAL A 5 16.23 3.73 -0.54
CA VAL A 5 15.33 4.88 -0.81
C VAL A 5 16.04 6.19 -0.47
N LYS A 6 16.78 6.23 0.64
CA LYS A 6 17.58 7.41 1.05
C LYS A 6 18.70 7.69 0.06
N ALA A 7 19.48 6.67 -0.30
CA ALA A 7 20.58 6.82 -1.27
C ALA A 7 20.06 7.30 -2.64
N LEU A 8 18.89 6.83 -3.08
CA LEU A 8 18.26 7.30 -4.30
C LEU A 8 17.87 8.79 -4.20
N ALA A 9 17.30 9.22 -3.07
CA ALA A 9 16.95 10.62 -2.86
C ALA A 9 18.20 11.53 -2.85
N GLU A 10 19.27 11.08 -2.19
CA GLU A 10 20.58 11.79 -2.17
C GLU A 10 21.17 11.89 -3.58
N LEU A 11 21.15 10.81 -4.36
CA LEU A 11 21.63 10.82 -5.74
C LEU A 11 20.81 11.77 -6.63
N CYS A 12 19.47 11.78 -6.49
CA CYS A 12 18.63 12.73 -7.23
C CYS A 12 18.98 14.18 -6.88
N ALA A 13 19.21 14.46 -5.60
CA ALA A 13 19.63 15.80 -5.15
C ALA A 13 21.01 16.18 -5.71
N GLU A 14 22.00 15.27 -5.66
CA GLU A 14 23.34 15.49 -6.21
C GLU A 14 23.35 15.80 -7.71
N LYS A 15 22.52 15.06 -8.44
CA LYS A 15 22.44 15.18 -9.94
C LYS A 15 21.44 16.23 -10.40
N ASP A 16 20.77 16.92 -9.50
CA ASP A 16 19.65 17.82 -9.82
C ASP A 16 18.55 17.14 -10.64
N TRP A 17 18.28 15.87 -10.35
CA TRP A 17 17.18 15.13 -10.92
C TRP A 17 15.90 15.31 -10.10
N LEU A 18 14.74 15.18 -10.76
CA LEU A 18 13.46 15.15 -10.08
C LEU A 18 13.24 13.76 -9.46
N LEU A 19 12.92 13.73 -8.17
CA LEU A 19 12.47 12.53 -7.49
C LEU A 19 10.93 12.46 -7.52
N LEU A 20 10.38 11.52 -8.26
CA LEU A 20 8.94 11.31 -8.37
C LEU A 20 8.55 10.04 -7.62
N ALA A 21 7.63 10.15 -6.64
CA ALA A 21 7.11 9.01 -5.90
C ALA A 21 5.73 8.61 -6.43
N ASP A 22 5.59 7.40 -6.93
CA ASP A 22 4.29 6.82 -7.25
C ASP A 22 3.70 6.17 -5.99
N GLU A 23 2.82 6.92 -5.33
CA GLU A 23 2.12 6.52 -4.12
C GLU A 23 0.67 6.06 -4.40
N VAL A 24 0.36 5.74 -5.65
CA VAL A 24 -0.98 5.27 -6.05
C VAL A 24 -1.41 4.01 -5.26
N GLN A 25 -0.46 3.16 -4.87
CA GLN A 25 -0.76 1.96 -4.08
C GLN A 25 -0.30 2.07 -2.63
N THR A 26 0.80 2.74 -2.36
CA THR A 26 1.45 2.83 -1.05
C THR A 26 0.91 3.95 -0.17
N GLY A 27 0.32 4.97 -0.80
CA GLY A 27 -0.25 6.13 -0.11
C GLY A 27 -1.63 5.90 0.48
N VAL A 28 -2.21 6.98 0.94
CA VAL A 28 -3.55 7.05 1.53
C VAL A 28 -3.71 6.06 2.69
N GLY A 29 -2.75 6.07 3.62
CA GLY A 29 -2.78 5.28 4.85
C GLY A 29 -2.34 3.83 4.71
N ARG A 30 -2.22 3.28 3.50
CA ARG A 30 -1.97 1.85 3.25
C ARG A 30 -0.77 1.27 4.01
N THR A 31 0.29 2.05 4.14
CA THR A 31 1.53 1.64 4.81
C THR A 31 1.64 2.12 6.25
N GLY A 32 0.59 2.77 6.80
CA GLY A 32 0.57 3.32 8.14
C GLY A 32 1.10 4.77 8.23
N SER A 33 1.19 5.45 7.10
CA SER A 33 1.42 6.90 6.97
C SER A 33 0.57 7.43 5.82
N LEU A 34 0.32 8.74 5.76
CA LEU A 34 -0.46 9.31 4.65
C LEU A 34 0.20 8.94 3.31
N PHE A 35 1.51 9.09 3.21
CA PHE A 35 2.34 8.62 2.10
C PHE A 35 3.53 7.82 2.63
N ALA A 36 3.91 6.75 1.92
CA ALA A 36 4.97 5.86 2.37
C ALA A 36 6.35 6.55 2.46
N PHE A 37 6.63 7.53 1.59
CA PHE A 37 7.90 8.26 1.61
C PHE A 37 8.19 8.94 2.96
N GLN A 38 7.14 9.29 3.73
CA GLN A 38 7.28 9.91 5.05
C GLN A 38 8.01 9.00 6.04
N GLN A 39 7.86 7.68 5.91
CA GLN A 39 8.53 6.70 6.78
C GLN A 39 10.03 6.60 6.52
N TYR A 40 10.49 7.09 5.39
CA TYR A 40 11.92 7.10 5.02
C TYR A 40 12.59 8.45 5.31
N GLY A 41 11.82 9.47 5.71
CA GLY A 41 12.33 10.80 5.97
C GLY A 41 12.87 11.51 4.73
N ILE A 42 12.36 11.16 3.55
CA ILE A 42 12.66 11.82 2.27
C ILE A 42 11.51 12.74 1.86
N LEU A 43 11.79 13.68 0.98
CA LEU A 43 10.78 14.55 0.39
C LEU A 43 10.89 14.50 -1.15
N PRO A 44 9.97 13.81 -1.84
CA PRO A 44 9.93 13.80 -3.30
C PRO A 44 9.59 15.17 -3.89
N ASP A 45 10.03 15.42 -5.13
CA ASP A 45 9.66 16.63 -5.88
C ASP A 45 8.20 16.57 -6.36
N ALA A 46 7.69 15.38 -6.66
CA ALA A 46 6.27 15.15 -6.89
C ALA A 46 5.83 13.76 -6.42
N VAL A 47 4.53 13.66 -6.09
CA VAL A 47 3.89 12.44 -5.58
C VAL A 47 2.59 12.22 -6.34
N SER A 48 2.42 11.07 -6.99
CA SER A 48 1.13 10.68 -7.55
C SER A 48 0.33 9.87 -6.52
N PHE A 49 -0.99 10.09 -6.47
CA PHE A 49 -1.89 9.35 -5.60
C PHE A 49 -3.25 9.09 -6.27
N ALA A 50 -3.91 8.00 -5.88
CA ALA A 50 -5.21 7.60 -6.42
C ALA A 50 -5.88 6.56 -5.49
N LYS A 51 -6.59 5.59 -6.08
CA LYS A 51 -7.24 4.44 -5.40
C LYS A 51 -8.10 4.85 -4.20
N GLY A 52 -7.58 4.69 -2.99
CA GLY A 52 -8.33 4.93 -1.75
C GLY A 52 -8.65 6.39 -1.46
N ILE A 53 -8.11 7.37 -2.20
CA ILE A 53 -8.21 8.79 -1.88
C ILE A 53 -9.64 9.33 -1.80
N ALA A 54 -10.58 8.72 -2.51
CA ALA A 54 -12.00 9.13 -2.49
C ALA A 54 -12.94 7.96 -2.11
N GLY A 55 -12.45 7.00 -1.29
CA GLY A 55 -13.30 5.94 -0.72
C GLY A 55 -13.97 5.03 -1.76
N GLY A 56 -13.41 4.92 -2.97
CA GLY A 56 -13.94 4.12 -4.08
C GLY A 56 -14.47 4.94 -5.25
N LEU A 57 -14.64 6.26 -5.11
CA LEU A 57 -14.95 7.12 -6.24
C LEU A 57 -13.69 7.41 -7.07
N PRO A 58 -13.83 7.63 -8.41
CA PRO A 58 -12.70 7.82 -9.30
C PRO A 58 -12.04 9.20 -9.07
N MET A 59 -10.93 9.19 -8.34
CA MET A 59 -10.13 10.38 -8.04
C MET A 59 -8.64 10.03 -8.06
N SER A 60 -7.84 10.91 -8.60
CA SER A 60 -6.39 10.89 -8.53
C SER A 60 -5.84 12.30 -8.48
N GLY A 61 -4.59 12.43 -8.12
CA GLY A 61 -3.93 13.72 -8.09
C GLY A 61 -2.42 13.59 -8.07
N ILE A 62 -1.78 14.75 -8.21
CA ILE A 62 -0.34 14.92 -8.06
C ILE A 62 -0.12 16.07 -7.07
N LEU A 63 0.71 15.85 -6.08
CA LEU A 63 1.30 16.89 -5.25
C LEU A 63 2.70 17.18 -5.79
N ALA A 64 3.08 18.43 -5.87
CA ALA A 64 4.38 18.84 -6.37
C ALA A 64 4.96 19.97 -5.51
N ASN A 65 6.27 19.97 -5.34
CA ASN A 65 6.98 21.03 -4.65
C ASN A 65 7.30 22.22 -5.57
N GLU A 66 7.98 23.22 -5.06
CA GLU A 66 8.34 24.44 -5.79
C GLU A 66 9.21 24.16 -7.03
N LYS A 67 10.05 23.12 -7.02
CA LYS A 67 10.88 22.73 -8.15
C LYS A 67 10.06 22.35 -9.37
N CYS A 68 8.86 21.80 -9.15
CA CYS A 68 7.94 21.37 -10.19
C CYS A 68 6.84 22.39 -10.54
N ARG A 69 6.77 23.54 -9.84
CA ARG A 69 5.66 24.51 -9.89
C ARG A 69 5.25 24.94 -11.29
N ASN A 70 6.22 25.16 -12.17
CA ASN A 70 5.98 25.70 -13.51
C ASN A 70 6.03 24.65 -14.62
N VAL A 71 6.07 23.35 -14.27
CA VAL A 71 6.15 22.25 -15.26
C VAL A 71 4.81 22.06 -15.97
N LEU A 72 3.70 22.17 -15.22
CA LEU A 72 2.35 22.06 -15.75
C LEU A 72 1.69 23.44 -15.77
N GLY A 73 1.65 24.06 -16.95
CA GLY A 73 1.01 25.36 -17.18
C GLY A 73 -0.37 25.22 -17.83
N PRO A 74 -1.06 26.36 -18.07
CA PRO A 74 -2.33 26.36 -18.77
C PRO A 74 -2.24 25.67 -20.14
N GLY A 75 -3.18 24.74 -20.40
CA GLY A 75 -3.25 24.00 -21.67
C GLY A 75 -2.31 22.82 -21.81
N THR A 76 -1.44 22.52 -20.84
CA THR A 76 -0.53 21.36 -20.88
C THR A 76 -1.17 20.06 -20.39
N HIS A 77 -2.23 20.15 -19.62
CA HIS A 77 -2.99 19.02 -19.08
C HIS A 77 -4.46 19.34 -18.97
N ALA A 78 -5.32 18.37 -19.30
CA ALA A 78 -6.76 18.47 -19.12
C ALA A 78 -7.38 17.11 -18.85
N THR A 79 -8.53 17.10 -18.18
CA THR A 79 -9.34 15.92 -17.96
C THR A 79 -10.83 16.34 -17.89
N THR A 80 -11.70 15.55 -18.53
CA THR A 80 -13.13 15.85 -18.59
C THR A 80 -13.80 15.84 -17.21
N PHE A 81 -13.42 14.91 -16.35
CA PHE A 81 -14.03 14.72 -15.02
C PHE A 81 -13.13 15.17 -13.86
N GLY A 82 -12.03 15.84 -14.15
CA GLY A 82 -11.14 16.38 -13.13
C GLY A 82 -11.83 17.43 -12.26
N ALA A 83 -11.38 17.55 -11.02
CA ALA A 83 -11.97 18.42 -10.01
C ALA A 83 -13.48 18.18 -9.75
N ASN A 84 -13.94 16.91 -9.91
CA ASN A 84 -15.32 16.55 -9.62
C ASN A 84 -15.64 16.81 -8.14
N PRO A 85 -16.63 17.65 -7.81
CA PRO A 85 -16.90 18.05 -6.44
C PRO A 85 -17.41 16.91 -5.56
N VAL A 86 -18.08 15.90 -6.13
CA VAL A 86 -18.54 14.72 -5.38
C VAL A 86 -17.34 13.88 -4.96
N CYS A 87 -16.39 13.64 -5.87
CA CYS A 87 -15.15 12.93 -5.55
C CYS A 87 -14.31 13.70 -4.53
N ALA A 88 -14.23 15.02 -4.66
CA ALA A 88 -13.50 15.87 -3.72
C ALA A 88 -14.12 15.83 -2.31
N ALA A 89 -15.45 15.89 -2.20
CA ALA A 89 -16.13 15.76 -0.92
C ALA A 89 -15.87 14.40 -0.25
N ALA A 90 -15.89 13.31 -1.02
CA ALA A 90 -15.53 11.99 -0.52
C ALA A 90 -14.05 11.92 -0.09
N GLY A 91 -13.16 12.57 -0.84
CA GLY A 91 -11.74 12.68 -0.51
C GLY A 91 -11.49 13.40 0.82
N LEU A 92 -12.27 14.43 1.14
CA LEU A 92 -12.20 15.11 2.44
C LEU A 92 -12.53 14.16 3.60
N VAL A 93 -13.57 13.34 3.46
CA VAL A 93 -13.94 12.33 4.48
C VAL A 93 -12.81 11.31 4.69
N VAL A 94 -12.19 10.85 3.60
CA VAL A 94 -11.03 9.96 3.71
C VAL A 94 -9.88 10.65 4.43
N GLN A 95 -9.57 11.90 4.07
CA GLN A 95 -8.50 12.68 4.70
C GLN A 95 -8.74 12.86 6.22
N GLU A 96 -9.97 13.17 6.61
CA GLU A 96 -10.36 13.32 8.03
C GLU A 96 -10.27 11.99 8.80
N THR A 97 -10.56 10.86 8.14
CA THR A 97 -10.46 9.53 8.72
C THR A 97 -9.02 9.12 9.00
N LEU A 98 -8.07 9.55 8.17
CA LEU A 98 -6.65 9.22 8.28
C LEU A 98 -5.93 10.01 9.38
N SER A 99 -6.48 10.01 10.59
CA SER A 99 -5.84 10.58 11.78
C SER A 99 -4.58 9.83 12.17
N ASP A 100 -3.69 10.47 12.92
CA ASP A 100 -2.46 9.82 13.43
C ASP A 100 -2.77 8.53 14.19
N ALA A 101 -3.84 8.54 15.01
CA ALA A 101 -4.27 7.37 15.76
C ALA A 101 -4.69 6.21 14.84
N PHE A 102 -5.43 6.51 13.76
CA PHE A 102 -5.81 5.50 12.78
C PHE A 102 -4.63 4.97 11.98
N LEU A 103 -3.68 5.83 11.63
CA LEU A 103 -2.45 5.42 10.95
C LEU A 103 -1.58 4.48 11.83
N GLU A 104 -1.48 4.74 13.13
CA GLU A 104 -0.82 3.85 14.08
C GLU A 104 -1.57 2.51 14.24
N GLU A 105 -2.90 2.52 14.24
CA GLU A 105 -3.71 1.30 14.22
C GLU A 105 -3.42 0.44 12.99
N ILE A 106 -3.26 1.05 11.80
CA ILE A 106 -2.89 0.34 10.56
C ILE A 106 -1.51 -0.33 10.69
N LYS A 107 -0.54 0.32 11.31
CA LYS A 107 0.78 -0.28 11.60
C LYS A 107 0.65 -1.50 12.53
N ALA A 108 -0.13 -1.35 13.61
CA ALA A 108 -0.36 -2.42 14.56
C ALA A 108 -1.07 -3.63 13.92
N LYS A 109 -2.11 -3.41 13.12
CA LYS A 109 -2.79 -4.45 12.34
C LYS A 109 -1.84 -5.17 11.37
N GLY A 110 -0.97 -4.42 10.70
CA GLY A 110 0.03 -4.98 9.80
C GLY A 110 1.05 -5.86 10.51
N ALA A 111 1.54 -5.45 11.67
CA ALA A 111 2.42 -6.24 12.52
C ALA A 111 1.70 -7.52 12.97
N TYR A 112 0.49 -7.39 13.51
CA TYR A 112 -0.33 -8.51 13.95
C TYR A 112 -0.52 -9.59 12.87
N LEU A 113 -0.90 -9.18 11.65
CA LEU A 113 -1.08 -10.12 10.54
C LEU A 113 0.24 -10.81 10.14
N ARG A 114 1.34 -10.08 10.06
CA ARG A 114 2.65 -10.67 9.69
C ARG A 114 3.11 -11.68 10.74
N GLU A 115 3.08 -11.30 12.01
CA GLU A 115 3.40 -12.21 13.13
C GLU A 115 2.48 -13.43 13.15
N GLY A 116 1.18 -13.23 12.92
CA GLY A 116 0.20 -14.30 12.79
C GLY A 116 0.56 -15.28 11.68
N ILE A 117 0.83 -14.80 10.47
CA ILE A 117 1.22 -15.65 9.32
C ILE A 117 2.51 -16.41 9.61
N GLU A 118 3.53 -15.76 10.16
CA GLU A 118 4.82 -16.38 10.48
C GLU A 118 4.67 -17.45 11.57
N SER A 119 3.83 -17.20 12.58
CA SER A 119 3.55 -18.16 13.67
C SER A 119 2.86 -19.44 13.19
N LEU A 120 2.15 -19.41 12.05
CA LEU A 120 1.54 -20.62 11.47
C LEU A 120 2.59 -21.62 10.95
N ALA A 121 3.82 -21.19 10.74
CA ALA A 121 4.93 -22.01 10.25
C ALA A 121 4.56 -22.88 9.03
N LEU A 122 3.79 -22.31 8.10
CA LEU A 122 3.27 -23.04 6.94
C LEU A 122 4.40 -23.51 6.01
N PRO A 123 4.36 -24.76 5.52
CA PRO A 123 5.45 -25.32 4.73
C PRO A 123 5.71 -24.56 3.42
N CYS A 124 4.69 -23.92 2.85
CA CYS A 124 4.77 -23.21 1.58
C CYS A 124 5.26 -21.74 1.71
N PHE A 125 5.33 -21.18 2.92
CA PHE A 125 5.75 -19.78 3.12
C PHE A 125 7.15 -19.71 3.72
N ASP A 126 7.93 -18.73 3.25
CA ASP A 126 9.27 -18.45 3.77
C ASP A 126 9.22 -17.35 4.83
N ARG A 127 8.90 -16.14 4.42
CA ARG A 127 8.81 -14.98 5.29
C ARG A 127 7.75 -13.99 4.82
N THR A 128 7.38 -13.08 5.70
CA THR A 128 6.57 -11.92 5.34
C THR A 128 7.42 -10.65 5.19
N ARG A 129 6.92 -9.69 4.42
CA ARG A 129 7.51 -8.37 4.27
C ARG A 129 6.43 -7.32 4.02
N GLY A 130 6.75 -6.06 4.19
CA GLY A 130 5.84 -4.95 3.90
C GLY A 130 5.71 -3.97 5.06
N LEU A 131 4.88 -2.95 4.84
CA LEU A 131 4.57 -1.89 5.79
C LEU A 131 3.06 -1.76 5.95
N GLY A 132 2.58 -1.53 7.16
CA GLY A 132 1.16 -1.43 7.46
C GLY A 132 0.39 -2.63 6.90
N LEU A 133 -0.72 -2.36 6.22
CA LEU A 133 -1.58 -3.37 5.59
C LEU A 133 -1.24 -3.62 4.10
N MET A 134 0.00 -3.45 3.72
CA MET A 134 0.55 -3.88 2.43
C MET A 134 1.57 -4.99 2.71
N ILE A 135 1.10 -6.25 2.71
CA ILE A 135 1.87 -7.41 3.17
C ILE A 135 2.20 -8.31 1.97
N GLY A 136 3.47 -8.55 1.77
CA GLY A 136 3.99 -9.57 0.84
C GLY A 136 4.34 -10.85 1.61
N ILE A 137 4.07 -11.99 1.00
CA ILE A 137 4.45 -13.32 1.51
C ILE A 137 5.33 -13.98 0.46
N GLU A 138 6.53 -14.35 0.85
CA GLU A 138 7.45 -15.10 -0.02
C GLU A 138 7.06 -16.57 -0.01
N VAL A 139 6.91 -17.15 -1.20
CA VAL A 139 6.57 -18.57 -1.39
C VAL A 139 7.86 -19.34 -1.58
N LYS A 140 8.01 -20.46 -0.85
CA LYS A 140 9.18 -21.32 -0.94
C LYS A 140 9.25 -22.06 -2.28
N ASP A 141 10.46 -22.41 -2.67
CA ASP A 141 10.72 -23.29 -3.82
C ASP A 141 9.94 -24.60 -3.69
N GLY A 142 9.42 -25.08 -4.82
CA GLY A 142 8.59 -26.29 -4.89
C GLY A 142 7.09 -26.04 -4.70
N PHE A 143 6.69 -24.80 -4.35
CA PHE A 143 5.29 -24.38 -4.28
C PHE A 143 4.97 -23.34 -5.33
N THR A 144 3.73 -23.34 -5.80
CA THR A 144 3.23 -22.37 -6.78
C THR A 144 2.29 -21.38 -6.11
N ASN A 145 2.61 -20.09 -6.14
CA ASN A 145 1.78 -19.06 -5.55
C ASN A 145 0.35 -19.03 -6.11
N LYS A 146 0.17 -19.38 -7.39
CA LYS A 146 -1.14 -19.48 -8.04
C LYS A 146 -2.00 -20.60 -7.44
N ASP A 147 -1.41 -21.77 -7.19
CA ASP A 147 -2.14 -22.90 -6.59
C ASP A 147 -2.52 -22.60 -5.14
N ILE A 148 -1.60 -21.99 -4.38
CA ILE A 148 -1.88 -21.52 -3.03
C ILE A 148 -3.04 -20.51 -3.04
N ALA A 149 -2.99 -19.52 -3.92
CA ALA A 149 -4.04 -18.50 -4.04
C ALA A 149 -5.40 -19.13 -4.39
N ASN A 150 -5.44 -20.04 -5.34
CA ASN A 150 -6.67 -20.74 -5.74
C ASN A 150 -7.28 -21.51 -4.56
N ARG A 151 -6.46 -22.30 -3.86
CA ARG A 151 -6.92 -23.05 -2.66
C ARG A 151 -7.49 -22.13 -1.59
N LEU A 152 -6.85 -20.98 -1.33
CA LEU A 152 -7.33 -20.01 -0.35
C LEU A 152 -8.66 -19.37 -0.80
N ILE A 153 -8.77 -18.98 -2.08
CA ILE A 153 -9.98 -18.39 -2.67
C ILE A 153 -11.14 -19.37 -2.59
N GLU A 154 -10.93 -20.63 -2.96
CA GLU A 154 -11.95 -21.69 -2.87
C GLU A 154 -12.44 -21.92 -1.42
N ASN A 155 -11.63 -21.57 -0.43
CA ASN A 155 -11.97 -21.66 0.99
C ASN A 155 -12.38 -20.30 1.62
N GLY A 156 -12.67 -19.29 0.79
CA GLY A 156 -13.25 -18.01 1.23
C GLY A 156 -12.27 -16.93 1.62
N LEU A 157 -10.96 -17.12 1.39
CA LEU A 157 -9.94 -16.08 1.62
C LEU A 157 -9.43 -15.51 0.29
N LEU A 158 -9.84 -14.28 -0.02
CA LEU A 158 -9.40 -13.59 -1.23
C LEU A 158 -7.96 -13.10 -1.06
N VAL A 159 -7.08 -13.54 -1.94
CA VAL A 159 -5.66 -13.17 -1.96
C VAL A 159 -5.20 -12.89 -3.38
N LEU A 160 -4.07 -12.20 -3.53
CA LEU A 160 -3.48 -11.89 -4.82
C LEU A 160 -2.09 -12.51 -4.95
N THR A 161 -1.74 -12.95 -6.14
CA THR A 161 -0.36 -13.25 -6.49
C THR A 161 0.41 -11.96 -6.80
N ALA A 162 1.71 -11.92 -6.45
CA ALA A 162 2.57 -10.77 -6.71
C ALA A 162 3.99 -11.25 -7.04
N GLY A 163 4.36 -11.21 -8.33
CA GLY A 163 5.60 -11.82 -8.78
C GLY A 163 5.65 -13.30 -8.40
N PRO A 164 6.72 -13.80 -7.77
CA PRO A 164 6.80 -15.19 -7.31
C PRO A 164 6.07 -15.45 -5.99
N GLY A 165 5.66 -14.39 -5.27
CA GLY A 165 5.00 -14.49 -3.96
C GLY A 165 3.52 -14.18 -3.99
N MET A 166 2.99 -13.88 -2.82
CA MET A 166 1.59 -13.48 -2.61
C MET A 166 1.53 -12.10 -1.98
N ARG A 167 0.36 -11.44 -2.09
CA ARG A 167 0.13 -10.14 -1.49
C ARG A 167 -1.23 -10.08 -0.82
N LEU A 168 -1.24 -9.56 0.40
CA LEU A 168 -2.45 -9.22 1.14
C LEU A 168 -2.63 -7.71 1.20
N LEU A 169 -3.82 -7.24 0.86
CA LEU A 169 -4.23 -5.84 0.88
C LEU A 169 -5.63 -5.73 1.51
N PRO A 170 -5.80 -6.11 2.78
CA PRO A 170 -7.11 -6.02 3.41
C PRO A 170 -7.58 -4.56 3.50
N PRO A 171 -8.89 -4.30 3.70
CA PRO A 171 -9.38 -2.97 4.02
C PRO A 171 -8.66 -2.37 5.23
N LEU A 172 -8.43 -1.06 5.26
CA LEU A 172 -7.78 -0.41 6.41
C LEU A 172 -8.62 -0.54 7.70
N VAL A 173 -9.93 -0.71 7.55
CA VAL A 173 -10.89 -0.90 8.64
C VAL A 173 -11.05 -2.36 9.06
N ILE A 174 -10.27 -3.29 8.53
CA ILE A 174 -10.33 -4.71 8.91
C ILE A 174 -10.28 -4.87 10.42
N THR A 175 -11.13 -5.73 10.96
CA THR A 175 -11.18 -6.02 12.40
C THR A 175 -10.20 -7.13 12.79
N LYS A 176 -9.96 -7.26 14.10
CA LYS A 176 -9.11 -8.34 14.62
C LYS A 176 -9.73 -9.71 14.32
N GLU A 177 -11.04 -9.83 14.48
CA GLU A 177 -11.81 -11.05 14.24
C GLU A 177 -11.72 -11.50 12.78
N GLU A 178 -11.78 -10.56 11.82
CA GLU A 178 -11.60 -10.85 10.40
C GLU A 178 -10.16 -11.29 10.07
N MET A 179 -9.17 -10.68 10.72
CA MET A 179 -7.77 -11.11 10.59
C MET A 179 -7.57 -12.53 11.14
N ASP A 180 -8.13 -12.83 12.30
CA ASP A 180 -8.08 -14.17 12.92
C ASP A 180 -8.76 -15.23 12.05
N GLN A 181 -9.91 -14.90 11.43
CA GLN A 181 -10.57 -15.77 10.45
C GLN A 181 -9.67 -16.06 9.23
N GLY A 182 -9.01 -15.04 8.69
CA GLY A 182 -8.07 -15.21 7.58
C GLY A 182 -6.89 -16.13 7.93
N LEU A 183 -6.30 -15.94 9.11
CA LEU A 183 -5.22 -16.80 9.62
C LEU A 183 -5.68 -18.25 9.82
N GLU A 184 -6.88 -18.45 10.33
CA GLU A 184 -7.44 -19.79 10.54
C GLU A 184 -7.73 -20.50 9.22
N ILE A 185 -8.20 -19.79 8.18
CA ILE A 185 -8.35 -20.34 6.83
C ILE A 185 -6.99 -20.76 6.27
N MET A 186 -5.97 -19.89 6.39
CA MET A 186 -4.59 -20.25 5.97
C MET A 186 -4.11 -21.51 6.66
N ARG A 187 -4.29 -21.61 7.97
CA ARG A 187 -3.90 -22.79 8.76
C ARG A 187 -4.58 -24.05 8.28
N LYS A 188 -5.92 -24.03 8.07
CA LYS A 188 -6.69 -25.20 7.64
C LYS A 188 -6.36 -25.67 6.24
N VAL A 189 -6.08 -24.74 5.33
CA VAL A 189 -5.95 -25.01 3.90
C VAL A 189 -4.51 -25.38 3.53
N LEU A 190 -3.51 -24.83 4.24
CA LEU A 190 -2.11 -24.88 3.82
C LEU A 190 -1.20 -25.66 4.78
N ALA A 191 -1.69 -26.06 5.97
CA ALA A 191 -0.95 -26.90 6.88
C ALA A 191 -0.77 -28.34 6.37
#